data_b7f9b88c3dc00d35f3962450e462a6b5
#
_entry.id   b7f9b88c3dc00d35f3962450e462a6b5
#
_cell.length_a   1.000
_cell.length_b   1.000
_cell.length_c   1.000
_cell.angle_alpha   90.00
_cell.angle_beta   90.00
_cell.angle_gamma   90.00
#
_symmetry.space_group_name_H-M   'P 1'
#
loop_
_entity.id
_entity.type
_entity.pdbx_description
1 polymer ?
#
loop_
_entity_poly.entity_id
_entity_poly.type
_entity_poly.pdbx_seq_one_letter_code
_entity_poly.pdbx_strand_id
1 'polypeptide(L)'
;SFLYVVNFNLHGDMVPSSVSVVETEGMNEVSRVPTCTMPHGSRINPQGTMQYSACMMDDTLVEIDTGTLKASRHFLLTRGKEAGMSGPPHRGASAKHSGHDASGHGMEPPRPGDVSCSPTWAQPSVDGASVYVACNKSDEIVEIDTATWKLKRRISARPGVYNLAVTRDWRLIATNKRDQSVSVIDLKSGRELVRVPTRRKVVHGVVVSPDDRYAFITVEGVGSEPGTVEIIDLKSLKTVATVDLPEQAAGIDFYKMEQAR
;
A
#
# COMPACT_ATOMS: atom_id res chain seq x y z
N SER A 1 13.69 6.12 17.37
CA SER A 1 13.01 5.75 16.08
C SER A 1 11.54 5.46 16.32
N PHE A 2 10.72 5.49 15.25
CA PHE A 2 9.29 5.21 15.33
C PHE A 2 8.90 4.08 14.38
N LEU A 3 7.94 3.28 14.82
CA LEU A 3 7.26 2.25 14.05
C LEU A 3 5.80 2.71 13.82
N TYR A 4 5.34 2.65 12.59
CA TYR A 4 3.95 2.96 12.22
C TYR A 4 3.19 1.66 12.00
N VAL A 5 2.22 1.38 12.87
CA VAL A 5 1.44 0.15 12.88
C VAL A 5 0.02 0.45 12.40
N VAL A 6 -0.36 -0.15 11.30
CA VAL A 6 -1.71 -0.01 10.76
C VAL A 6 -2.67 -0.90 11.51
N ASN A 7 -3.71 -0.31 12.09
CA ASN A 7 -4.76 -1.03 12.82
C ASN A 7 -5.87 -1.43 11.82
N PHE A 8 -5.72 -2.58 11.19
CA PHE A 8 -6.56 -3.02 10.08
C PHE A 8 -8.02 -3.29 10.45
N ASN A 9 -8.31 -3.67 11.70
CA ASN A 9 -9.66 -3.93 12.25
C ASN A 9 -10.48 -4.96 11.44
N LEU A 10 -9.87 -6.07 11.04
CA LEU A 10 -10.49 -7.10 10.18
C LEU A 10 -11.76 -7.73 10.78
N HIS A 11 -11.82 -7.86 12.10
CA HIS A 11 -12.90 -8.55 12.83
C HIS A 11 -13.81 -7.58 13.62
N GLY A 12 -13.63 -6.28 13.42
CA GLY A 12 -14.47 -5.27 14.06
C GLY A 12 -15.60 -4.77 13.17
N ASP A 13 -16.36 -3.83 13.69
CA ASP A 13 -17.33 -3.07 12.89
C ASP A 13 -16.60 -2.32 11.75
N MET A 14 -17.32 -2.10 10.64
CA MET A 14 -16.82 -1.34 9.50
C MET A 14 -16.81 0.16 9.84
N VAL A 15 -15.94 0.53 10.77
CA VAL A 15 -15.76 1.91 11.28
C VAL A 15 -14.34 2.39 11.00
N PRO A 16 -14.12 3.71 10.94
CA PRO A 16 -12.78 4.26 10.80
C PRO A 16 -11.84 3.77 11.91
N SER A 17 -10.63 3.39 11.52
CA SER A 17 -9.55 2.93 12.39
C SER A 17 -8.38 3.92 12.35
N SER A 18 -7.15 3.47 12.61
CA SER A 18 -6.02 4.34 12.87
C SER A 18 -4.68 3.73 12.45
N VAL A 19 -3.66 4.56 12.49
CA VAL A 19 -2.25 4.14 12.52
C VAL A 19 -1.69 4.48 13.90
N SER A 20 -1.19 3.47 14.63
CA SER A 20 -0.45 3.67 15.86
C SER A 20 1.01 4.02 15.57
N VAL A 21 1.54 5.01 16.29
CA VAL A 21 2.95 5.37 16.25
C VAL A 21 3.60 4.91 17.54
N VAL A 22 4.54 3.97 17.40
CA VAL A 22 5.21 3.33 18.55
C VAL A 22 6.67 3.78 18.56
N GLU A 23 7.11 4.31 19.69
CA GLU A 23 8.51 4.61 19.96
C GLU A 23 9.24 3.28 20.21
N THR A 24 10.40 3.06 19.52
CA THR A 24 11.03 1.73 19.44
C THR A 24 11.99 1.41 20.58
N GLU A 25 12.43 2.37 21.40
CA GLU A 25 13.32 2.10 22.55
C GLU A 25 12.51 1.52 23.71
N GLY A 26 11.41 2.20 24.08
CA GLY A 26 10.54 1.76 25.16
C GLY A 26 9.33 0.94 24.69
N MET A 27 9.13 0.77 23.37
CA MET A 27 7.96 0.12 22.76
C MET A 27 6.63 0.74 23.22
N ASN A 28 6.61 2.07 23.41
CA ASN A 28 5.44 2.80 23.85
C ASN A 28 4.69 3.40 22.66
N GLU A 29 3.35 3.27 22.64
CA GLU A 29 2.50 4.01 21.72
C GLU A 29 2.48 5.48 22.11
N VAL A 30 3.08 6.34 21.28
CA VAL A 30 3.18 7.78 21.53
C VAL A 30 2.10 8.59 20.83
N SER A 31 1.47 8.00 19.79
CA SER A 31 0.35 8.61 19.08
C SER A 31 -0.52 7.55 18.41
N ARG A 32 -1.80 7.86 18.26
CA ARG A 32 -2.74 7.09 17.46
C ARG A 32 -3.45 8.03 16.51
N VAL A 33 -3.09 7.94 15.24
CA VAL A 33 -3.57 8.82 14.17
C VAL A 33 -4.83 8.23 13.56
N PRO A 34 -6.02 8.83 13.74
CA PRO A 34 -7.23 8.40 13.04
C PRO A 34 -7.04 8.51 11.53
N THR A 35 -7.44 7.47 10.79
CA THR A 35 -7.32 7.42 9.34
C THR A 35 -8.67 7.13 8.67
N CYS A 36 -9.02 5.89 8.47
CA CYS A 36 -10.09 5.49 7.56
C CYS A 36 -10.64 4.10 7.90
N THR A 37 -11.65 3.65 7.17
CA THR A 37 -12.17 2.30 7.28
C THR A 37 -11.23 1.31 6.60
N MET A 38 -10.76 0.32 7.35
CA MET A 38 -9.79 -0.70 6.93
C MET A 38 -8.51 -0.09 6.31
N PRO A 39 -7.72 0.69 7.09
CA PRO A 39 -6.37 1.05 6.67
C PRO A 39 -5.55 -0.22 6.50
N HIS A 40 -4.80 -0.33 5.41
CA HIS A 40 -4.11 -1.57 5.05
C HIS A 40 -2.61 -1.35 4.79
N GLY A 41 -2.16 -1.42 3.55
CA GLY A 41 -0.75 -1.29 3.22
C GLY A 41 -0.22 0.13 3.37
N SER A 42 0.95 0.27 3.97
CA SER A 42 1.54 1.58 4.23
C SER A 42 3.05 1.59 4.05
N ARG A 43 3.59 2.77 3.72
CA ARG A 43 5.04 3.02 3.62
C ARG A 43 5.37 4.45 4.01
N ILE A 44 6.59 4.64 4.51
CA ILE A 44 7.21 5.95 4.75
C ILE A 44 7.96 6.36 3.49
N ASN A 45 7.94 7.66 3.14
CA ASN A 45 8.72 8.19 2.02
C ASN A 45 10.23 8.10 2.31
N PRO A 46 11.11 8.17 1.28
CA PRO A 46 12.56 8.06 1.45
C PRO A 46 13.16 9.11 2.38
N GLN A 47 12.52 10.27 2.52
CA GLN A 47 12.96 11.35 3.41
C GLN A 47 12.56 11.13 4.88
N GLY A 48 11.72 10.14 5.15
CA GLY A 48 11.21 9.86 6.50
C GLY A 48 10.20 10.89 7.02
N THR A 49 9.69 11.78 6.18
CA THR A 49 8.83 12.92 6.58
C THR A 49 7.34 12.66 6.44
N MET A 50 6.95 11.71 5.59
CA MET A 50 5.55 11.37 5.32
C MET A 50 5.34 9.87 5.34
N GLN A 51 4.29 9.42 5.99
CA GLN A 51 3.78 8.04 5.91
C GLN A 51 2.49 8.04 5.11
N TYR A 52 2.33 7.07 4.22
CA TYR A 52 1.14 6.89 3.39
C TYR A 52 0.41 5.61 3.80
N SER A 53 -0.91 5.69 3.97
CA SER A 53 -1.76 4.56 4.33
C SER A 53 -2.91 4.40 3.34
N ALA A 54 -3.03 3.22 2.75
CA ALA A 54 -4.10 2.85 1.84
C ALA A 54 -5.36 2.45 2.62
N CYS A 55 -6.54 2.94 2.22
CA CYS A 55 -7.81 2.78 2.91
C CYS A 55 -8.79 1.99 2.05
N MET A 56 -8.85 0.67 2.27
CA MET A 56 -9.52 -0.27 1.36
C MET A 56 -11.01 0.03 1.14
N MET A 57 -11.73 0.42 2.19
CA MET A 57 -13.19 0.57 2.11
C MET A 57 -13.64 2.00 1.78
N ASP A 58 -12.76 2.97 1.92
CA ASP A 58 -13.07 4.39 1.68
C ASP A 58 -12.51 4.89 0.33
N ASP A 59 -11.92 4.03 -0.49
CA ASP A 59 -11.24 4.40 -1.74
C ASP A 59 -10.25 5.57 -1.57
N THR A 60 -9.52 5.61 -0.45
CA THR A 60 -8.74 6.78 -0.05
C THR A 60 -7.30 6.42 0.24
N LEU A 61 -6.37 7.33 -0.07
CA LEU A 61 -5.02 7.38 0.44
C LEU A 61 -4.93 8.46 1.50
N VAL A 62 -4.37 8.14 2.67
CA VAL A 62 -4.08 9.11 3.74
C VAL A 62 -2.59 9.34 3.83
N GLU A 63 -2.18 10.62 3.90
CA GLU A 63 -0.83 11.03 4.22
C GLU A 63 -0.75 11.49 5.67
N ILE A 64 0.21 10.96 6.41
CA ILE A 64 0.51 11.33 7.80
C ILE A 64 1.87 12.02 7.83
N ASP A 65 1.91 13.23 8.37
CA ASP A 65 3.14 13.96 8.63
C ASP A 65 3.85 13.36 9.86
N THR A 66 5.07 12.90 9.68
CA THR A 66 5.83 12.19 10.73
C THR A 66 6.38 13.10 11.81
N GLY A 67 6.49 14.40 11.55
CA GLY A 67 6.94 15.39 12.53
C GLY A 67 5.83 15.82 13.47
N THR A 68 4.59 15.95 12.95
CA THR A 68 3.42 16.37 13.74
C THR A 68 2.59 15.18 14.25
N LEU A 69 2.81 13.98 13.69
CA LEU A 69 2.03 12.76 13.96
C LEU A 69 0.52 12.95 13.70
N LYS A 70 0.19 13.63 12.60
CA LYS A 70 -1.21 13.92 12.21
C LYS A 70 -1.42 13.62 10.74
N ALA A 71 -2.65 13.23 10.38
CA ALA A 71 -3.06 13.18 8.98
C ALA A 71 -3.05 14.59 8.40
N SER A 72 -2.16 14.83 7.43
CA SER A 72 -1.95 16.14 6.79
C SER A 72 -2.93 16.37 5.65
N ARG A 73 -3.19 15.33 4.88
CA ARG A 73 -4.09 15.36 3.72
C ARG A 73 -4.52 13.94 3.32
N HIS A 74 -5.52 13.87 2.46
CA HIS A 74 -5.98 12.59 1.90
C HIS A 74 -6.36 12.75 0.43
N PHE A 75 -6.46 11.63 -0.30
CA PHE A 75 -6.73 11.61 -1.73
C PHE A 75 -7.82 10.57 -2.04
N LEU A 76 -8.90 10.99 -2.69
CA LEU A 76 -9.95 10.10 -3.19
C LEU A 76 -9.50 9.43 -4.50
N LEU A 77 -9.58 8.10 -4.57
CA LEU A 77 -9.05 7.27 -5.65
C LEU A 77 -10.11 6.74 -6.61
N THR A 78 -11.41 6.91 -6.28
CA THR A 78 -12.52 6.49 -7.14
C THR A 78 -12.38 7.12 -8.51
N ARG A 79 -12.42 6.28 -9.57
CA ARG A 79 -12.21 6.75 -10.95
C ARG A 79 -13.25 7.79 -11.35
N GLY A 80 -12.77 8.93 -11.90
CA GLY A 80 -13.59 10.07 -12.32
C GLY A 80 -14.02 11.01 -11.18
N LYS A 81 -13.59 10.70 -9.93
CA LYS A 81 -13.84 11.54 -8.75
C LYS A 81 -12.56 11.87 -7.99
N GLU A 82 -11.40 11.67 -8.62
CA GLU A 82 -10.11 11.84 -7.98
C GLU A 82 -9.93 13.27 -7.47
N ALA A 83 -9.65 13.38 -6.19
CA ALA A 83 -9.49 14.68 -5.53
C ALA A 83 -8.53 14.61 -4.36
N GLY A 84 -7.61 15.54 -4.29
CA GLY A 84 -6.76 15.78 -3.14
C GLY A 84 -7.42 16.77 -2.16
N MET A 85 -7.43 16.43 -0.87
CA MET A 85 -8.06 17.21 0.18
C MET A 85 -7.11 17.37 1.38
N SER A 86 -7.21 18.48 2.10
CA SER A 86 -6.43 18.75 3.31
C SER A 86 -7.05 18.08 4.54
N GLY A 87 -6.20 17.67 5.49
CA GLY A 87 -6.60 17.05 6.76
C GLY A 87 -7.02 15.59 6.64
N PRO A 88 -7.52 15.01 7.75
CA PRO A 88 -7.96 13.62 7.80
C PRO A 88 -9.25 13.39 6.99
N PRO A 89 -9.47 12.16 6.47
CA PRO A 89 -10.67 11.83 5.69
C PRO A 89 -11.96 11.85 6.55
N HIS A 90 -11.84 11.55 7.84
CA HIS A 90 -12.94 11.60 8.78
C HIS A 90 -12.58 12.56 9.93
N ARG A 91 -13.46 13.49 10.26
CA ARG A 91 -13.34 14.24 11.51
C ARG A 91 -13.58 13.25 12.65
N GLY A 92 -12.61 13.11 13.54
CA GLY A 92 -12.65 12.16 14.65
C GLY A 92 -14.02 12.12 15.32
N ALA A 93 -14.53 10.92 15.54
CA ALA A 93 -15.77 10.66 16.23
C ALA A 93 -15.64 11.03 17.72
N SER A 94 -15.74 12.32 18.02
CA SER A 94 -16.10 12.84 19.34
C SER A 94 -17.08 14.00 19.16
N ALA A 95 -18.28 13.65 18.69
CA ALA A 95 -19.43 14.53 18.80
C ALA A 95 -20.62 13.67 19.18
N LYS A 96 -21.02 13.80 20.44
CA LYS A 96 -22.32 13.36 20.94
C LYS A 96 -23.40 13.87 19.97
N HIS A 97 -24.36 13.00 19.66
CA HIS A 97 -25.58 13.36 18.96
C HIS A 97 -26.20 14.64 19.54
N SER A 98 -26.21 15.71 18.75
CA SER A 98 -27.22 16.76 18.86
C SER A 98 -27.17 17.67 17.62
N GLY A 99 -28.25 17.67 16.83
CA GLY A 99 -28.66 18.79 16.00
C GLY A 99 -28.05 18.90 14.61
N HIS A 100 -28.93 18.91 13.63
CA HIS A 100 -28.71 19.29 12.26
C HIS A 100 -27.81 20.52 12.10
N ASP A 101 -26.69 20.36 11.35
CA ASP A 101 -26.20 21.39 10.44
C ASP A 101 -25.33 20.73 9.37
N ALA A 102 -25.87 20.73 8.17
CA ALA A 102 -25.26 20.16 6.97
C ALA A 102 -24.37 21.22 6.30
N SER A 103 -23.08 21.20 6.57
CA SER A 103 -22.04 21.74 5.69
C SER A 103 -20.65 21.21 6.03
N GLY A 104 -20.50 19.89 6.00
CA GLY A 104 -19.22 19.22 6.06
C GLY A 104 -19.09 18.36 4.80
N HIS A 105 -18.10 18.60 3.95
CA HIS A 105 -17.76 17.72 2.85
C HIS A 105 -17.24 16.38 3.42
N GLY A 106 -18.16 15.57 3.98
CA GLY A 106 -17.93 14.17 4.26
C GLY A 106 -17.86 13.45 2.92
N MET A 107 -16.80 12.66 2.67
CA MET A 107 -16.73 11.80 1.50
C MET A 107 -17.94 10.86 1.53
N GLU A 108 -18.81 10.98 0.52
CA GLU A 108 -19.84 9.97 0.31
C GLU A 108 -19.16 8.63 -0.06
N PRO A 109 -19.61 7.53 0.54
CA PRO A 109 -19.11 6.22 0.12
C PRO A 109 -19.37 6.00 -1.38
N PRO A 110 -18.55 5.14 -2.05
CA PRO A 110 -18.76 4.86 -3.47
C PRO A 110 -20.21 4.44 -3.75
N ARG A 111 -20.85 5.10 -4.72
CA ARG A 111 -22.23 4.80 -5.11
C ARG A 111 -22.27 3.60 -6.05
N PRO A 112 -23.40 2.87 -6.15
CA PRO A 112 -23.58 1.87 -7.19
C PRO A 112 -23.28 2.46 -8.58
N GLY A 113 -22.36 1.83 -9.31
CA GLY A 113 -21.87 2.30 -10.61
C GLY A 113 -20.53 3.05 -10.58
N ASP A 114 -20.04 3.48 -9.44
CA ASP A 114 -18.69 4.02 -9.30
C ASP A 114 -17.63 2.91 -9.47
N VAL A 115 -16.54 3.23 -10.16
CA VAL A 115 -15.39 2.32 -10.28
C VAL A 115 -14.50 2.49 -9.05
N SER A 116 -14.73 1.63 -8.06
CA SER A 116 -13.98 1.61 -6.80
C SER A 116 -12.55 1.13 -7.02
N CYS A 117 -11.59 1.77 -6.38
CA CYS A 117 -10.19 1.38 -6.32
C CYS A 117 -9.97 0.20 -5.36
N SER A 118 -10.55 0.25 -4.16
CA SER A 118 -10.21 -0.63 -3.04
C SER A 118 -8.68 -0.70 -2.84
N PRO A 119 -8.06 0.39 -2.38
CA PRO A 119 -6.61 0.51 -2.32
C PRO A 119 -6.03 -0.43 -1.25
N THR A 120 -5.07 -1.26 -1.64
CA THR A 120 -4.44 -2.26 -0.75
C THR A 120 -3.03 -1.88 -0.33
N TRP A 121 -2.33 -1.07 -1.10
CA TRP A 121 -0.94 -0.70 -0.83
C TRP A 121 -0.63 0.71 -1.32
N ALA A 122 0.23 1.41 -0.56
CA ALA A 122 0.80 2.69 -0.93
C ALA A 122 2.32 2.58 -0.96
N GLN A 123 2.96 2.93 -2.07
CA GLN A 123 4.39 2.85 -2.27
C GLN A 123 4.93 4.18 -2.79
N PRO A 124 5.68 4.95 -2.00
CA PRO A 124 6.38 6.15 -2.49
C PRO A 124 7.43 5.80 -3.54
N SER A 125 7.65 6.70 -4.50
CA SER A 125 8.77 6.63 -5.42
C SER A 125 10.11 6.79 -4.70
N VAL A 126 11.20 6.37 -5.33
CA VAL A 126 12.55 6.44 -4.75
C VAL A 126 13.05 7.86 -4.48
N ASP A 127 12.51 8.85 -5.19
CA ASP A 127 12.78 10.29 -4.99
C ASP A 127 11.75 10.99 -4.10
N GLY A 128 10.64 10.29 -3.75
CA GLY A 128 9.53 10.84 -2.98
C GLY A 128 8.60 11.77 -3.77
N ALA A 129 8.82 11.96 -5.08
CA ALA A 129 8.02 12.88 -5.90
C ALA A 129 6.64 12.31 -6.30
N SER A 130 6.46 11.00 -6.15
CA SER A 130 5.18 10.32 -6.41
C SER A 130 4.86 9.32 -5.31
N VAL A 131 3.58 8.98 -5.17
CA VAL A 131 3.13 7.79 -4.45
C VAL A 131 2.27 6.94 -5.38
N TYR A 132 2.59 5.63 -5.44
CA TYR A 132 1.86 4.63 -6.22
C TYR A 132 0.88 3.90 -5.31
N VAL A 133 -0.36 3.74 -5.74
CA VAL A 133 -1.41 3.06 -4.98
C VAL A 133 -1.95 1.89 -5.77
N ALA A 134 -1.91 0.69 -5.19
CA ALA A 134 -2.48 -0.51 -5.79
C ALA A 134 -4.00 -0.49 -5.62
N CYS A 135 -4.73 -0.36 -6.72
CA CYS A 135 -6.20 -0.40 -6.79
C CYS A 135 -6.66 -1.83 -7.09
N ASN A 136 -6.83 -2.65 -6.06
CA ASN A 136 -7.11 -4.08 -6.17
C ASN A 136 -8.38 -4.40 -6.96
N LYS A 137 -9.43 -3.61 -6.79
CA LYS A 137 -10.74 -3.87 -7.41
C LYS A 137 -10.81 -3.40 -8.87
N SER A 138 -10.11 -2.31 -9.21
CA SER A 138 -10.09 -1.76 -10.57
C SER A 138 -8.93 -2.22 -11.43
N ASP A 139 -8.03 -3.07 -10.89
CA ASP A 139 -6.87 -3.63 -11.61
C ASP A 139 -5.95 -2.55 -12.19
N GLU A 140 -5.66 -1.53 -11.38
CA GLU A 140 -4.83 -0.39 -11.75
C GLU A 140 -3.87 0.00 -10.63
N ILE A 141 -2.84 0.73 -11.02
CA ILE A 141 -1.97 1.44 -10.10
C ILE A 141 -2.16 2.94 -10.36
N VAL A 142 -2.54 3.66 -9.32
CA VAL A 142 -2.69 5.12 -9.38
C VAL A 142 -1.38 5.78 -8.98
N GLU A 143 -0.87 6.70 -9.79
CA GLU A 143 0.27 7.55 -9.46
C GLU A 143 -0.22 8.94 -9.09
N ILE A 144 0.13 9.40 -7.88
CA ILE A 144 -0.20 10.71 -7.34
C ILE A 144 1.09 11.52 -7.21
N ASP A 145 1.08 12.76 -7.67
CA ASP A 145 2.15 13.73 -7.45
C ASP A 145 2.11 14.24 -6.01
N THR A 146 3.21 14.09 -5.28
CA THR A 146 3.26 14.44 -3.85
C THR A 146 3.35 15.93 -3.60
N ALA A 147 3.86 16.73 -4.53
CA ALA A 147 3.95 18.17 -4.39
C ALA A 147 2.61 18.86 -4.64
N THR A 148 1.92 18.48 -5.72
CA THR A 148 0.64 19.10 -6.13
C THR A 148 -0.58 18.40 -5.56
N TRP A 149 -0.42 17.20 -5.05
CA TRP A 149 -1.47 16.30 -4.54
C TRP A 149 -2.58 16.08 -5.58
N LYS A 150 -2.15 15.77 -6.82
CA LYS A 150 -3.02 15.50 -7.97
C LYS A 150 -2.70 14.17 -8.61
N LEU A 151 -3.69 13.59 -9.26
CA LEU A 151 -3.50 12.42 -10.12
C LEU A 151 -2.51 12.75 -11.24
N LYS A 152 -1.45 11.96 -11.37
CA LYS A 152 -0.53 12.02 -12.53
C LYS A 152 -1.02 11.11 -13.65
N ARG A 153 -1.28 9.85 -13.33
CA ARG A 153 -1.77 8.84 -14.28
C ARG A 153 -2.32 7.61 -13.58
N ARG A 154 -2.97 6.78 -14.39
CA ARG A 154 -3.32 5.39 -14.05
C ARG A 154 -2.51 4.45 -14.92
N ILE A 155 -1.92 3.43 -14.32
CA ILE A 155 -1.16 2.37 -14.97
C ILE A 155 -2.01 1.12 -14.89
N SER A 156 -2.30 0.50 -16.04
CA SER A 156 -3.02 -0.78 -16.06
C SER A 156 -2.19 -1.86 -15.39
N ALA A 157 -2.80 -2.63 -14.53
CA ALA A 157 -2.19 -3.75 -13.82
C ALA A 157 -2.90 -5.07 -14.15
N ARG A 158 -2.37 -6.18 -13.64
CA ARG A 158 -3.01 -7.48 -13.73
C ARG A 158 -4.11 -7.62 -12.67
N PRO A 159 -5.07 -8.56 -12.87
CA PRO A 159 -6.16 -8.77 -11.95
C PRO A 159 -5.72 -8.96 -10.50
N GLY A 160 -6.30 -8.14 -9.62
CA GLY A 160 -6.04 -8.19 -8.20
C GLY A 160 -4.68 -7.65 -7.78
N VAL A 161 -4.17 -6.60 -8.43
CA VAL A 161 -2.96 -5.91 -7.98
C VAL A 161 -3.06 -5.58 -6.50
N TYR A 162 -1.99 -5.89 -5.70
CA TYR A 162 -2.13 -5.91 -4.25
C TYR A 162 -1.01 -5.18 -3.51
N ASN A 163 0.24 -5.61 -3.67
CA ASN A 163 1.40 -5.01 -3.01
C ASN A 163 2.39 -4.50 -4.05
N LEU A 164 3.14 -3.46 -3.69
CA LEU A 164 4.04 -2.74 -4.58
C LEU A 164 5.41 -2.55 -3.92
N ALA A 165 6.47 -2.67 -4.72
CA ALA A 165 7.81 -2.23 -4.37
C ALA A 165 8.45 -1.53 -5.56
N VAL A 166 9.35 -0.57 -5.32
CA VAL A 166 10.06 0.17 -6.36
C VAL A 166 11.55 -0.10 -6.31
N THR A 167 12.20 -0.05 -7.47
CA THR A 167 13.65 -0.11 -7.64
C THR A 167 14.21 1.28 -7.97
N ARG A 168 15.51 1.51 -7.71
CA ARG A 168 16.18 2.78 -8.03
C ARG A 168 16.32 3.03 -9.53
N ASP A 169 16.23 1.99 -10.34
CA ASP A 169 16.23 2.09 -11.81
C ASP A 169 14.82 2.29 -12.42
N TRP A 170 13.84 2.71 -11.59
CA TRP A 170 12.50 3.07 -12.01
C TRP A 170 11.66 1.90 -12.53
N ARG A 171 11.78 0.74 -11.92
CA ARG A 171 10.83 -0.36 -12.09
C ARG A 171 9.91 -0.45 -10.87
N LEU A 172 8.68 -0.84 -11.12
CA LEU A 172 7.69 -1.17 -10.11
C LEU A 172 7.41 -2.67 -10.15
N ILE A 173 7.55 -3.32 -9.01
CA ILE A 173 7.22 -4.73 -8.84
C ILE A 173 5.86 -4.79 -8.17
N ALA A 174 4.89 -5.43 -8.83
CA ALA A 174 3.51 -5.52 -8.34
C ALA A 174 3.08 -6.98 -8.18
N THR A 175 2.56 -7.32 -7.04
CA THR A 175 1.92 -8.63 -6.82
C THR A 175 0.46 -8.58 -7.30
N ASN A 176 -0.03 -9.64 -7.96
CA ASN A 176 -1.36 -9.71 -8.57
C ASN A 176 -2.10 -10.93 -8.02
N LYS A 177 -2.90 -10.74 -6.96
CA LYS A 177 -3.55 -11.84 -6.21
C LYS A 177 -4.44 -12.72 -7.08
N ARG A 178 -5.29 -12.12 -7.90
CA ARG A 178 -6.23 -12.89 -8.75
C ARG A 178 -5.56 -13.45 -10.00
N ASP A 179 -4.49 -12.83 -10.49
CA ASP A 179 -3.72 -13.29 -11.65
C ASP A 179 -2.64 -14.33 -11.28
N GLN A 180 -2.38 -14.56 -9.99
CA GLN A 180 -1.35 -15.49 -9.49
C GLN A 180 0.02 -15.21 -10.12
N SER A 181 0.43 -13.96 -10.10
CA SER A 181 1.65 -13.51 -10.76
C SER A 181 2.27 -12.29 -10.11
N VAL A 182 3.47 -11.99 -10.54
CA VAL A 182 4.18 -10.74 -10.25
C VAL A 182 4.42 -10.02 -11.58
N SER A 183 4.08 -8.75 -11.64
CA SER A 183 4.42 -7.87 -12.77
C SER A 183 5.65 -7.05 -12.45
N VAL A 184 6.57 -6.93 -13.42
CA VAL A 184 7.63 -5.91 -13.41
C VAL A 184 7.23 -4.85 -14.43
N ILE A 185 7.05 -3.61 -13.97
CA ILE A 185 6.53 -2.50 -14.78
C ILE A 185 7.63 -1.44 -14.89
N ASP A 186 7.90 -0.97 -16.09
CA ASP A 186 8.75 0.21 -16.31
C ASP A 186 7.96 1.47 -15.96
N LEU A 187 8.40 2.19 -14.94
CA LEU A 187 7.73 3.40 -14.47
C LEU A 187 7.84 4.58 -15.42
N LYS A 188 8.79 4.61 -16.35
CA LYS A 188 8.89 5.69 -17.34
C LYS A 188 7.77 5.59 -18.37
N SER A 189 7.57 4.40 -18.92
CA SER A 189 6.55 4.14 -19.95
C SER A 189 5.19 3.71 -19.36
N GLY A 190 5.15 3.23 -18.14
CA GLY A 190 3.97 2.59 -17.53
C GLY A 190 3.65 1.21 -18.12
N ARG A 191 4.57 0.58 -18.84
CA ARG A 191 4.36 -0.71 -19.49
C ARG A 191 4.89 -1.86 -18.65
N GLU A 192 4.14 -2.96 -18.65
CA GLU A 192 4.62 -4.23 -18.11
C GLU A 192 5.77 -4.77 -18.98
N LEU A 193 6.93 -4.99 -18.34
CA LEU A 193 8.11 -5.59 -18.99
C LEU A 193 8.00 -7.11 -18.99
N VAL A 194 7.53 -7.69 -17.91
CA VAL A 194 7.34 -9.14 -17.78
C VAL A 194 6.26 -9.43 -16.75
N ARG A 195 5.55 -10.54 -16.96
CA ARG A 195 4.69 -11.23 -16.01
C ARG A 195 5.36 -12.52 -15.58
N VAL A 196 5.63 -12.68 -14.28
CA VAL A 196 6.23 -13.88 -13.69
C VAL A 196 5.12 -14.63 -12.94
N PRO A 197 4.70 -15.81 -13.38
CA PRO A 197 3.72 -16.62 -12.66
C PRO A 197 4.32 -17.12 -11.35
N THR A 198 3.50 -17.21 -10.29
CA THR A 198 3.92 -17.76 -9.01
C THR A 198 3.54 -19.24 -8.87
N ARG A 199 4.30 -19.96 -8.05
CA ARG A 199 4.08 -21.39 -7.81
C ARG A 199 2.75 -21.68 -7.11
N ARG A 200 2.32 -20.76 -6.21
CA ARG A 200 1.08 -20.89 -5.43
C ARG A 200 0.13 -19.75 -5.74
N LYS A 201 -1.13 -19.87 -5.27
CA LYS A 201 -2.23 -19.04 -5.77
C LYS A 201 -2.30 -17.63 -5.17
N VAL A 202 -2.02 -17.47 -3.89
CA VAL A 202 -2.35 -16.22 -3.19
C VAL A 202 -1.09 -15.36 -3.02
N VAL A 203 -0.69 -14.68 -4.08
CA VAL A 203 0.46 -13.75 -4.04
C VAL A 203 0.14 -12.58 -3.12
N HIS A 204 1.04 -12.24 -2.19
CA HIS A 204 0.78 -11.23 -1.18
C HIS A 204 1.82 -10.11 -1.15
N GLY A 205 2.90 -10.29 -0.40
CA GLY A 205 3.91 -9.27 -0.16
C GLY A 205 5.02 -9.24 -1.21
N VAL A 206 5.65 -8.09 -1.36
CA VAL A 206 6.88 -7.91 -2.14
C VAL A 206 7.81 -6.93 -1.45
N VAL A 207 9.10 -7.26 -1.47
CA VAL A 207 10.19 -6.36 -1.11
C VAL A 207 11.35 -6.55 -2.07
N VAL A 208 12.08 -5.46 -2.35
CA VAL A 208 13.26 -5.47 -3.23
C VAL A 208 14.52 -5.37 -2.37
N SER A 209 15.57 -6.12 -2.72
CA SER A 209 16.87 -6.03 -2.06
C SER A 209 17.49 -4.62 -2.24
N PRO A 210 18.30 -4.12 -1.27
CA PRO A 210 18.88 -2.78 -1.35
C PRO A 210 19.80 -2.53 -2.56
N ASP A 211 20.27 -3.59 -3.20
CA ASP A 211 21.07 -3.53 -4.43
C ASP A 211 20.24 -3.61 -5.72
N ASP A 212 18.90 -3.66 -5.62
CA ASP A 212 17.94 -3.82 -6.70
C ASP A 212 18.13 -5.11 -7.53
N ARG A 213 18.82 -6.10 -6.96
CA ARG A 213 19.11 -7.34 -7.68
C ARG A 213 17.97 -8.35 -7.60
N TYR A 214 17.30 -8.41 -6.45
CA TYR A 214 16.27 -9.42 -6.19
C TYR A 214 14.98 -8.80 -5.69
N ALA A 215 13.84 -9.38 -6.11
CA ALA A 215 12.55 -9.20 -5.47
C ALA A 215 12.20 -10.47 -4.70
N PHE A 216 11.79 -10.32 -3.44
CA PHE A 216 11.31 -11.39 -2.58
C PHE A 216 9.80 -11.29 -2.49
N ILE A 217 9.12 -12.37 -2.85
CA ILE A 217 7.67 -12.42 -2.99
C ILE A 217 7.13 -13.44 -2.00
N THR A 218 6.23 -13.03 -1.12
CA THR A 218 5.46 -13.98 -0.31
C THR A 218 4.23 -14.45 -1.04
N VAL A 219 3.97 -15.74 -0.97
CA VAL A 219 2.78 -16.38 -1.53
C VAL A 219 2.14 -17.23 -0.45
N GLU A 220 0.91 -16.91 -0.08
CA GLU A 220 0.15 -17.68 0.91
C GLU A 220 -0.27 -19.04 0.36
N GLY A 221 -0.31 -20.05 1.22
CA GLY A 221 -0.97 -21.31 0.92
C GLY A 221 -2.49 -21.17 1.01
N VAL A 222 -3.21 -22.11 0.44
CA VAL A 222 -4.67 -22.25 0.57
C VAL A 222 -5.00 -23.43 1.45
N GLY A 223 -5.78 -23.21 2.50
CA GLY A 223 -6.08 -24.25 3.50
C GLY A 223 -4.83 -24.65 4.28
N SER A 224 -4.46 -25.93 4.23
CA SER A 224 -3.27 -26.50 4.88
C SER A 224 -2.01 -26.47 4.01
N GLU A 225 -2.05 -25.85 2.83
CA GLU A 225 -0.85 -25.71 2.00
C GLU A 225 0.15 -24.78 2.67
N PRO A 226 1.46 -25.09 2.66
CA PRO A 226 2.47 -24.17 3.14
C PRO A 226 2.53 -22.92 2.25
N GLY A 227 2.92 -21.79 2.83
CA GLY A 227 3.28 -20.61 2.07
C GLY A 227 4.65 -20.75 1.40
N THR A 228 5.03 -19.80 0.56
CA THR A 228 6.36 -19.74 -0.04
C THR A 228 6.93 -18.32 -0.02
N VAL A 229 8.26 -18.23 -0.03
CA VAL A 229 8.97 -17.06 -0.53
C VAL A 229 9.57 -17.42 -1.87
N GLU A 230 9.20 -16.68 -2.91
CA GLU A 230 9.78 -16.81 -4.24
C GLU A 230 10.73 -15.66 -4.51
N ILE A 231 11.92 -15.95 -5.05
CA ILE A 231 12.97 -14.97 -5.30
C ILE A 231 13.09 -14.77 -6.81
N ILE A 232 12.82 -13.56 -7.25
CA ILE A 232 12.93 -13.14 -8.66
C ILE A 232 14.24 -12.37 -8.82
N ASP A 233 15.12 -12.83 -9.71
CA ASP A 233 16.30 -12.06 -10.15
C ASP A 233 15.84 -10.97 -11.11
N LEU A 234 16.02 -9.70 -10.72
CA LEU A 234 15.53 -8.54 -11.48
C LEU A 234 16.36 -8.20 -12.71
N LYS A 235 17.49 -8.88 -12.92
CA LYS A 235 18.27 -8.78 -14.17
C LYS A 235 17.74 -9.74 -15.22
N SER A 236 17.53 -11.00 -14.87
CA SER A 236 17.01 -12.03 -15.78
C SER A 236 15.49 -12.04 -15.87
N LEU A 237 14.80 -11.38 -14.92
CA LEU A 237 13.33 -11.34 -14.79
C LEU A 237 12.71 -12.74 -14.66
N LYS A 238 13.38 -13.61 -13.91
CA LYS A 238 12.97 -15.00 -13.67
C LYS A 238 13.02 -15.34 -12.19
N THR A 239 12.14 -16.25 -11.76
CA THR A 239 12.25 -16.88 -10.44
C THR A 239 13.52 -17.74 -10.41
N VAL A 240 14.40 -17.49 -9.44
CA VAL A 240 15.69 -18.18 -9.30
C VAL A 240 15.73 -19.07 -8.06
N ALA A 241 14.86 -18.85 -7.09
CA ALA A 241 14.73 -19.71 -5.91
C ALA A 241 13.32 -19.64 -5.34
N THR A 242 12.95 -20.69 -4.60
CA THR A 242 11.70 -20.79 -3.84
C THR A 242 11.99 -21.46 -2.51
N VAL A 243 11.47 -20.91 -1.41
CA VAL A 243 11.58 -21.45 -0.06
C VAL A 243 10.18 -21.71 0.46
N ASP A 244 9.89 -22.94 0.86
CA ASP A 244 8.62 -23.27 1.52
C ASP A 244 8.66 -22.77 2.98
N LEU A 245 7.54 -22.17 3.41
CA LEU A 245 7.33 -21.68 4.77
C LEU A 245 6.14 -22.41 5.40
N PRO A 246 6.09 -22.52 6.75
CA PRO A 246 4.86 -22.96 7.40
C PRO A 246 3.71 -22.02 7.06
N GLU A 247 2.55 -22.57 6.75
CA GLU A 247 1.27 -21.87 6.50
C GLU A 247 1.34 -20.47 5.84
N GLN A 248 0.67 -19.43 6.36
CA GLN A 248 0.42 -18.18 5.67
C GLN A 248 1.63 -17.23 5.60
N ALA A 249 2.34 -17.24 4.48
CA ALA A 249 3.41 -16.28 4.19
C ALA A 249 2.82 -14.95 3.66
N ALA A 250 2.40 -14.05 4.54
CA ALA A 250 1.70 -12.81 4.19
C ALA A 250 2.65 -11.62 4.01
N GLY A 251 2.99 -10.93 5.09
CA GLY A 251 3.86 -9.75 5.06
C GLY A 251 5.33 -10.10 4.89
N ILE A 252 6.08 -9.20 4.24
CA ILE A 252 7.53 -9.30 4.11
C ILE A 252 8.13 -7.89 4.13
N ASP A 253 9.30 -7.76 4.76
CA ASP A 253 10.11 -6.56 4.64
C ASP A 253 11.61 -6.91 4.69
N PHE A 254 12.45 -5.98 4.28
CA PHE A 254 13.89 -6.15 4.23
C PHE A 254 14.53 -5.53 5.47
N TYR A 255 15.28 -6.32 6.24
CA TYR A 255 15.95 -5.83 7.44
C TYR A 255 17.34 -5.27 7.15
N LYS A 256 18.24 -6.08 6.62
CA LYS A 256 19.62 -5.69 6.27
C LYS A 256 20.25 -6.67 5.28
N MET A 257 21.27 -6.21 4.59
CA MET A 257 22.14 -7.04 3.77
C MET A 257 23.53 -7.03 4.38
N GLU A 258 24.08 -8.20 4.66
CA GLU A 258 25.46 -8.36 5.10
C GLU A 258 26.33 -8.65 3.88
N GLN A 259 27.50 -8.01 3.81
CA GLN A 259 28.48 -8.40 2.78
C GLN A 259 29.00 -9.79 3.11
N ALA A 260 29.02 -10.66 2.09
CA ALA A 260 29.70 -11.95 2.23
C ALA A 260 31.17 -11.71 2.58
N ARG A 261 31.60 -12.32 3.68
CA ARG A 261 33.00 -12.28 4.11
C ARG A 261 33.89 -13.07 3.16
#